data_d87719ec60e85ebd41992deb1efe9be4
#
_entry.id   d87719ec60e85ebd41992deb1efe9be4
#
_cell.length_a   1.000
_cell.length_b   1.000
_cell.length_c   1.000
_cell.angle_alpha   90.00
_cell.angle_beta   90.00
_cell.angle_gamma   90.00
#
_symmetry.space_group_name_H-M   'P 1'
#
loop_
_entity.id
_entity.type
_entity.pdbx_description
1 polymer ?
#
loop_
_entity_poly.entity_id
_entity_poly.type
_entity_poly.pdbx_seq_one_letter_code
_entity_poly.pdbx_strand_id
1 'polypeptide(L)'
;MAKDKKMVEEITSMNEDFAQWYTDVVKKAELADYSSVKGFVVLKPYGFGIWENIQKTLDKKFKETGVENVCMPLLIPESLINKEKDHVEGFAPEAAWVTHGGSEELQERLCVRPTSETLFCDFYSKDIRSYRDLPKVYNQWCSVVRWEKETRPFLRTREFLWQEGHTAHATEEEAQERTIQMLNVYVDFFEKELAIPVIKGQKTEKEKFAGAVSTYTIEAMMHDGKALQSGTSHNFGDGFARAYDVTFTDKDNTIKYCHQTSWGVSTRMIGALIMVHGDDNGLVLPPRIAPTQVMIVPIMQNKEGVLEKANELKGRLSADFRVKLDDSDKTPGFKFADQEMRGIPVRVEIGPKDIEANKCVLVRRDNHEKLEVSLDELEAKLSAVLEDIQKNMLERARAHRDSHTYSADTYDEFKETIANKPGFVKAHWCENRECEDKIKEDTSATARCIPFEDGNSEGKCICCGKPAKKLVYWGKAY
;
A
#
# COMPACT_ATOMS: atom_id res chain seq x y z
N MET A 1 -32.24 -5.59 -21.96
CA MET A 1 -30.92 -5.62 -21.37
C MET A 1 -30.72 -7.01 -20.81
N ALA A 2 -29.83 -7.80 -21.41
CA ALA A 2 -29.47 -9.10 -20.86
C ALA A 2 -28.76 -8.83 -19.52
N LYS A 3 -29.26 -9.45 -18.43
CA LYS A 3 -28.53 -9.47 -17.17
C LYS A 3 -27.24 -10.24 -17.45
N ASP A 4 -26.09 -9.56 -17.36
CA ASP A 4 -24.80 -10.23 -17.34
C ASP A 4 -24.83 -11.25 -16.21
N LYS A 5 -24.73 -12.53 -16.57
CA LYS A 5 -24.72 -13.62 -15.61
C LYS A 5 -23.42 -13.47 -14.83
N LYS A 6 -23.49 -13.16 -13.53
CA LYS A 6 -22.33 -13.21 -12.64
C LYS A 6 -21.64 -14.56 -12.81
N MET A 7 -20.36 -14.56 -13.13
CA MET A 7 -19.58 -15.81 -13.26
C MET A 7 -19.25 -16.41 -11.88
N VAL A 8 -19.29 -15.60 -10.83
CA VAL A 8 -19.12 -16.02 -9.43
C VAL A 8 -20.34 -15.58 -8.64
N GLU A 9 -21.18 -16.52 -8.23
CA GLU A 9 -22.41 -16.23 -7.45
C GLU A 9 -22.17 -16.10 -5.94
N GLU A 10 -20.91 -16.18 -5.48
CA GLU A 10 -20.57 -16.36 -4.06
C GLU A 10 -20.04 -15.12 -3.35
N ILE A 11 -20.00 -13.94 -3.98
CA ILE A 11 -19.59 -12.69 -3.34
C ILE A 11 -20.70 -11.64 -3.42
N THR A 12 -20.79 -10.83 -2.36
CA THR A 12 -21.66 -9.67 -2.29
C THR A 12 -21.30 -8.67 -3.40
N SER A 13 -22.27 -7.98 -3.98
CA SER A 13 -21.98 -6.93 -4.97
C SER A 13 -21.37 -5.70 -4.28
N MET A 14 -20.40 -5.06 -4.94
CA MET A 14 -19.78 -3.80 -4.46
C MET A 14 -20.81 -2.71 -4.19
N ASN A 15 -21.84 -2.61 -5.02
CA ASN A 15 -22.89 -1.62 -4.89
C ASN A 15 -23.89 -1.90 -3.76
N GLU A 16 -23.97 -3.14 -3.30
CA GLU A 16 -24.89 -3.59 -2.27
C GLU A 16 -24.28 -3.41 -0.88
N ASP A 17 -23.06 -3.94 -0.68
CA ASP A 17 -22.26 -3.76 0.53
C ASP A 17 -20.77 -3.85 0.20
N PHE A 18 -20.12 -2.71 0.04
CA PHE A 18 -18.69 -2.63 -0.29
C PHE A 18 -17.80 -3.26 0.79
N ALA A 19 -18.19 -3.17 2.05
CA ALA A 19 -17.42 -3.72 3.16
C ALA A 19 -17.48 -5.26 3.18
N GLN A 20 -18.65 -5.82 2.92
CA GLN A 20 -18.83 -7.27 2.80
C GLN A 20 -18.17 -7.79 1.53
N TRP A 21 -18.35 -7.12 0.37
CA TRP A 21 -17.66 -7.44 -0.86
C TRP A 21 -16.13 -7.55 -0.65
N TYR A 22 -15.53 -6.56 0.01
CA TYR A 22 -14.10 -6.59 0.31
C TYR A 22 -13.70 -7.84 1.11
N THR A 23 -14.48 -8.17 2.13
CA THR A 23 -14.23 -9.34 2.99
C THR A 23 -14.37 -10.64 2.20
N ASP A 24 -15.37 -10.72 1.34
CA ASP A 24 -15.62 -11.90 0.49
C ASP A 24 -14.46 -12.10 -0.50
N VAL A 25 -13.99 -11.02 -1.15
CA VAL A 25 -12.84 -11.09 -2.07
C VAL A 25 -11.58 -11.55 -1.33
N VAL A 26 -11.27 -11.00 -0.15
CA VAL A 26 -10.10 -11.42 0.65
C VAL A 26 -10.13 -12.94 0.91
N LYS A 27 -11.28 -13.48 1.30
CA LYS A 27 -11.43 -14.90 1.63
C LYS A 27 -11.48 -15.80 0.38
N LYS A 28 -12.30 -15.45 -0.61
CA LYS A 28 -12.54 -16.28 -1.79
C LYS A 28 -11.36 -16.29 -2.76
N ALA A 29 -10.64 -15.19 -2.89
CA ALA A 29 -9.37 -15.15 -3.62
C ALA A 29 -8.19 -15.78 -2.86
N GLU A 30 -8.45 -16.32 -1.65
CA GLU A 30 -7.46 -16.97 -0.80
C GLU A 30 -6.26 -16.08 -0.43
N LEU A 31 -6.51 -14.81 -0.11
CA LEU A 31 -5.47 -13.87 0.27
C LEU A 31 -5.11 -13.97 1.74
N ALA A 32 -6.10 -14.03 2.61
CA ALA A 32 -5.93 -14.13 4.05
C ALA A 32 -7.12 -14.82 4.72
N ASP A 33 -6.89 -15.31 5.95
CA ASP A 33 -7.93 -15.82 6.82
C ASP A 33 -7.67 -15.39 8.27
N TYR A 34 -8.69 -15.49 9.11
CA TYR A 34 -8.57 -15.12 10.52
C TYR A 34 -7.77 -16.16 11.30
N SER A 35 -6.91 -15.69 12.20
CA SER A 35 -6.22 -16.56 13.15
C SER A 35 -7.08 -16.82 14.41
N SER A 36 -6.61 -17.70 15.29
CA SER A 36 -7.24 -17.96 16.59
C SER A 36 -7.19 -16.74 17.53
N VAL A 37 -6.29 -15.79 17.29
CA VAL A 37 -6.18 -14.57 18.07
C VAL A 37 -6.90 -13.45 17.34
N LYS A 38 -7.92 -12.88 17.97
CA LYS A 38 -8.73 -11.82 17.38
C LYS A 38 -7.87 -10.64 16.88
N GLY A 39 -8.08 -10.26 15.64
CA GLY A 39 -7.40 -9.13 15.00
C GLY A 39 -6.06 -9.49 14.34
N PHE A 40 -5.62 -10.74 14.47
CA PHE A 40 -4.49 -11.29 13.73
C PHE A 40 -5.00 -12.12 12.54
N VAL A 41 -4.26 -12.12 11.45
CA VAL A 41 -4.62 -12.81 10.23
C VAL A 41 -3.51 -13.74 9.76
N VAL A 42 -3.89 -14.82 9.10
CA VAL A 42 -2.97 -15.69 8.37
C VAL A 42 -2.95 -15.21 6.93
N LEU A 43 -1.81 -14.75 6.43
CA LEU A 43 -1.64 -14.49 5.01
C LEU A 43 -1.48 -15.83 4.29
N LYS A 44 -2.41 -16.14 3.40
CA LYS A 44 -2.38 -17.39 2.63
C LYS A 44 -1.34 -17.30 1.50
N PRO A 45 -0.90 -18.41 0.92
CA PRO A 45 0.19 -18.40 -0.08
C PRO A 45 -0.03 -17.44 -1.24
N TYR A 46 -1.27 -17.26 -1.71
CA TYR A 46 -1.55 -16.34 -2.82
C TYR A 46 -1.42 -14.86 -2.39
N GLY A 47 -1.98 -14.50 -1.25
CA GLY A 47 -1.83 -13.16 -0.66
C GLY A 47 -0.38 -12.85 -0.29
N PHE A 48 0.33 -13.83 0.27
CA PHE A 48 1.75 -13.68 0.60
C PHE A 48 2.62 -13.54 -0.66
N GLY A 49 2.30 -14.25 -1.74
CA GLY A 49 2.99 -14.11 -3.03
C GLY A 49 2.85 -12.69 -3.64
N ILE A 50 1.72 -12.01 -3.42
CA ILE A 50 1.58 -10.58 -3.78
C ILE A 50 2.57 -9.75 -2.94
N TRP A 51 2.66 -10.00 -1.64
CA TRP A 51 3.59 -9.30 -0.75
C TRP A 51 5.05 -9.53 -1.13
N GLU A 52 5.44 -10.75 -1.47
CA GLU A 52 6.82 -11.08 -1.94
C GLU A 52 7.18 -10.29 -3.20
N ASN A 53 6.26 -10.16 -4.16
CA ASN A 53 6.47 -9.37 -5.36
C ASN A 53 6.58 -7.87 -5.05
N ILE A 54 5.75 -7.34 -4.15
CA ILE A 54 5.83 -5.98 -3.63
C ILE A 54 7.21 -5.75 -2.99
N GLN A 55 7.58 -6.61 -2.05
CA GLN A 55 8.86 -6.53 -1.35
C GLN A 55 10.03 -6.55 -2.32
N LYS A 56 10.08 -7.53 -3.22
CA LYS A 56 11.17 -7.68 -4.20
C LYS A 56 11.33 -6.44 -5.07
N THR A 57 10.23 -5.87 -5.56
CA THR A 57 10.26 -4.75 -6.48
C THR A 57 10.58 -3.44 -5.76
N LEU A 58 9.99 -3.20 -4.60
CA LEU A 58 10.20 -1.98 -3.82
C LEU A 58 11.59 -1.96 -3.17
N ASP A 59 12.08 -3.09 -2.66
CA ASP A 59 13.44 -3.23 -2.10
C ASP A 59 14.52 -2.91 -3.14
N LYS A 60 14.31 -3.32 -4.40
CA LYS A 60 15.19 -2.93 -5.50
C LYS A 60 15.26 -1.42 -5.66
N LYS A 61 14.10 -0.73 -5.67
CA LYS A 61 14.04 0.74 -5.77
C LYS A 61 14.73 1.43 -4.59
N PHE A 62 14.61 0.88 -3.38
CA PHE A 62 15.34 1.40 -2.20
C PHE A 62 16.85 1.29 -2.37
N LYS A 63 17.34 0.12 -2.79
CA LYS A 63 18.77 -0.11 -3.01
C LYS A 63 19.37 0.81 -4.07
N GLU A 64 18.59 1.16 -5.11
CA GLU A 64 18.99 2.15 -6.12
C GLU A 64 19.21 3.55 -5.52
N THR A 65 18.66 3.84 -4.33
CA THR A 65 18.89 5.10 -3.58
C THR A 65 19.94 4.98 -2.47
N GLY A 66 20.67 3.87 -2.41
CA GLY A 66 21.71 3.62 -1.41
C GLY A 66 21.20 3.12 -0.06
N VAL A 67 19.97 2.62 0.01
CA VAL A 67 19.40 2.02 1.22
C VAL A 67 19.96 0.62 1.45
N GLU A 68 20.33 0.32 2.69
CA GLU A 68 20.75 -1.00 3.15
C GLU A 68 19.74 -1.59 4.11
N ASN A 69 19.51 -2.92 4.01
CA ASN A 69 18.59 -3.62 4.89
C ASN A 69 19.29 -4.06 6.18
N VAL A 70 18.58 -3.89 7.30
CA VAL A 70 18.99 -4.35 8.63
C VAL A 70 17.88 -5.16 9.28
N CYS A 71 18.15 -5.77 10.42
CA CYS A 71 17.16 -6.47 11.24
C CYS A 71 17.30 -6.00 12.69
N MET A 72 16.32 -5.23 13.19
CA MET A 72 16.25 -4.78 14.57
C MET A 72 15.52 -5.81 15.46
N PRO A 73 15.81 -5.86 16.77
CA PRO A 73 15.10 -6.72 17.70
C PRO A 73 13.59 -6.46 17.74
N LEU A 74 12.81 -7.50 18.05
CA LEU A 74 11.35 -7.40 18.17
C LEU A 74 10.90 -6.62 19.41
N LEU A 75 11.65 -6.74 20.51
CA LEU A 75 11.26 -6.24 21.83
C LEU A 75 12.01 -4.97 22.19
N ILE A 76 11.27 -4.03 22.76
CA ILE A 76 11.77 -2.71 23.18
C ILE A 76 11.57 -2.59 24.70
N PRO A 77 12.64 -2.31 25.49
CA PRO A 77 12.48 -2.03 26.92
C PRO A 77 11.58 -0.79 27.15
N GLU A 78 10.71 -0.86 28.17
CA GLU A 78 9.83 0.26 28.52
C GLU A 78 10.62 1.54 28.81
N SER A 79 11.75 1.43 29.49
CA SER A 79 12.65 2.54 29.77
C SER A 79 13.17 3.24 28.50
N LEU A 80 13.36 2.49 27.42
CA LEU A 80 13.80 3.04 26.15
C LEU A 80 12.67 3.80 25.44
N ILE A 81 11.44 3.28 25.45
CA ILE A 81 10.27 3.95 24.86
C ILE A 81 10.01 5.28 25.56
N ASN A 82 10.13 5.31 26.89
CA ASN A 82 9.80 6.50 27.71
C ASN A 82 10.77 7.68 27.55
N LYS A 83 11.85 7.54 26.79
CA LYS A 83 12.80 8.65 26.56
C LYS A 83 12.22 9.76 25.67
N GLU A 84 11.29 9.45 24.77
CA GLU A 84 10.64 10.42 23.89
C GLU A 84 9.14 10.47 24.19
N LYS A 85 8.70 11.56 24.83
CA LYS A 85 7.36 11.68 25.42
C LYS A 85 6.25 11.72 24.36
N ASP A 86 6.42 12.49 23.30
CA ASP A 86 5.37 12.65 22.28
C ASP A 86 5.14 11.33 21.53
N HIS A 87 6.20 10.55 21.31
CA HIS A 87 6.13 9.23 20.71
C HIS A 87 5.38 8.24 21.62
N VAL A 88 5.66 8.28 22.92
CA VAL A 88 4.97 7.45 23.92
C VAL A 88 3.48 7.77 23.94
N GLU A 89 3.09 9.03 23.99
CA GLU A 89 1.68 9.44 24.00
C GLU A 89 0.92 8.96 22.75
N GLY A 90 1.59 8.90 21.60
CA GLY A 90 1.03 8.41 20.35
C GLY A 90 0.78 6.90 20.31
N PHE A 91 1.66 6.09 20.90
CA PHE A 91 1.63 4.61 20.79
C PHE A 91 1.25 3.86 22.06
N ALA A 92 1.30 4.49 23.23
CA ALA A 92 1.01 3.83 24.51
C ALA A 92 -0.35 3.10 24.56
N PRO A 93 -1.44 3.63 23.97
CA PRO A 93 -2.74 2.96 23.99
C PRO A 93 -2.80 1.65 23.19
N GLU A 94 -1.88 1.48 22.23
CA GLU A 94 -1.84 0.36 21.29
C GLU A 94 -0.66 -0.58 21.51
N ALA A 95 0.09 -0.41 22.60
CA ALA A 95 1.25 -1.24 22.91
C ALA A 95 0.85 -2.64 23.41
N ALA A 96 1.53 -3.66 22.91
CA ALA A 96 1.47 -5.02 23.45
C ALA A 96 2.70 -5.27 24.32
N TRP A 97 2.51 -5.79 25.53
CA TRP A 97 3.55 -5.92 26.54
C TRP A 97 3.88 -7.37 26.85
N VAL A 98 5.17 -7.69 26.90
CA VAL A 98 5.71 -8.95 27.40
C VAL A 98 6.17 -8.72 28.83
N THR A 99 5.61 -9.48 29.77
CA THR A 99 5.85 -9.36 31.21
C THR A 99 6.63 -10.54 31.78
N HIS A 100 6.72 -11.65 31.07
CA HIS A 100 7.42 -12.86 31.48
C HIS A 100 8.39 -13.36 30.42
N GLY A 101 9.54 -13.86 30.86
CA GLY A 101 10.50 -14.63 30.08
C GLY A 101 10.50 -16.08 30.54
N GLY A 102 9.89 -16.98 29.77
CA GLY A 102 9.57 -18.33 30.26
C GLY A 102 8.53 -18.28 31.37
N SER A 103 8.85 -18.80 32.56
CA SER A 103 8.00 -18.77 33.76
C SER A 103 8.34 -17.63 34.73
N GLU A 104 9.39 -16.85 34.46
CA GLU A 104 9.85 -15.79 35.34
C GLU A 104 9.30 -14.43 34.92
N GLU A 105 8.86 -13.64 35.89
CA GLU A 105 8.48 -12.25 35.66
C GLU A 105 9.71 -11.41 35.35
N LEU A 106 9.62 -10.58 34.31
CA LEU A 106 10.69 -9.67 33.92
C LEU A 106 10.81 -8.50 34.90
N GLN A 107 12.03 -8.07 35.22
CA GLN A 107 12.29 -6.90 36.06
C GLN A 107 11.74 -5.61 35.41
N GLU A 108 11.73 -5.56 34.08
CA GLU A 108 11.18 -4.51 33.26
C GLU A 108 10.35 -5.15 32.15
N ARG A 109 9.13 -4.67 31.91
CA ARG A 109 8.32 -5.16 30.79
C ARG A 109 8.86 -4.67 29.46
N LEU A 110 8.64 -5.49 28.42
CA LEU A 110 9.12 -5.23 27.09
C LEU A 110 7.93 -5.02 26.15
N CYS A 111 7.99 -3.97 25.35
CA CYS A 111 7.01 -3.69 24.31
C CYS A 111 7.32 -4.52 23.06
N VAL A 112 6.32 -5.21 22.52
CA VAL A 112 6.42 -5.71 21.15
C VAL A 112 6.37 -4.50 20.22
N ARG A 113 7.38 -4.28 19.40
CA ARG A 113 7.55 -3.05 18.61
C ARG A 113 6.29 -2.66 17.82
N PRO A 114 5.72 -1.47 18.05
CA PRO A 114 4.67 -0.88 17.21
C PRO A 114 5.26 -0.12 16.02
N THR A 115 6.51 0.29 16.16
CA THR A 115 7.41 0.95 15.21
C THR A 115 8.83 0.94 15.81
N SER A 116 9.87 1.30 15.08
CA SER A 116 11.26 1.06 15.52
C SER A 116 12.12 2.31 15.68
N GLU A 117 11.55 3.53 15.68
CA GLU A 117 12.31 4.78 15.86
C GLU A 117 13.24 4.70 17.07
N THR A 118 12.72 4.23 18.21
CA THR A 118 13.47 4.12 19.46
C THR A 118 14.63 3.15 19.40
N LEU A 119 14.44 2.00 18.71
CA LEU A 119 15.50 1.01 18.51
C LEU A 119 16.61 1.55 17.61
N PHE A 120 16.24 2.23 16.52
CA PHE A 120 17.21 2.86 15.63
C PHE A 120 17.98 3.97 16.32
N CYS A 121 17.33 4.80 17.13
CA CYS A 121 17.98 5.84 17.91
C CYS A 121 18.97 5.27 18.94
N ASP A 122 18.58 4.24 19.68
CA ASP A 122 19.49 3.56 20.62
C ASP A 122 20.69 2.93 19.90
N PHE A 123 20.47 2.34 18.74
CA PHE A 123 21.56 1.81 17.91
C PHE A 123 22.46 2.91 17.37
N TYR A 124 21.89 3.96 16.78
CA TYR A 124 22.66 5.05 16.19
C TYR A 124 23.47 5.85 17.24
N SER A 125 22.96 6.00 18.46
CA SER A 125 23.71 6.66 19.54
C SER A 125 25.03 5.95 19.90
N LYS A 126 25.12 4.64 19.58
CA LYS A 126 26.31 3.82 19.81
C LYS A 126 27.19 3.67 18.56
N ASP A 127 26.59 3.70 17.37
CA ASP A 127 27.24 3.40 16.09
C ASP A 127 27.81 4.66 15.40
N ILE A 128 27.16 5.81 15.54
CA ILE A 128 27.60 7.08 14.94
C ILE A 128 28.58 7.79 15.88
N ARG A 129 29.76 8.17 15.38
CA ARG A 129 30.81 8.88 16.12
C ARG A 129 31.24 10.17 15.44
N SER A 130 31.30 10.17 14.12
CA SER A 130 31.80 11.29 13.34
C SER A 130 31.00 11.51 12.07
N TYR A 131 31.17 12.65 11.43
CA TYR A 131 30.55 12.97 10.13
C TYR A 131 30.87 11.93 9.05
N ARG A 132 31.91 11.11 9.20
CA ARG A 132 32.28 10.05 8.25
C ARG A 132 31.37 8.83 8.33
N ASP A 133 30.62 8.69 9.42
CA ASP A 133 29.65 7.59 9.62
C ASP A 133 28.30 7.92 9.00
N LEU A 134 28.11 9.17 8.56
CA LEU A 134 26.86 9.69 7.98
C LEU A 134 26.93 9.79 6.44
N PRO A 135 25.81 9.67 5.72
CA PRO A 135 24.49 9.33 6.26
C PRO A 135 24.37 7.83 6.59
N LYS A 136 23.57 7.51 7.61
CA LYS A 136 23.03 6.15 7.81
C LYS A 136 21.67 6.05 7.13
N VAL A 137 21.50 5.08 6.24
CA VAL A 137 20.29 4.93 5.43
C VAL A 137 19.83 3.48 5.48
N TYR A 138 19.13 3.12 6.54
CA TYR A 138 18.73 1.75 6.81
C TYR A 138 17.23 1.53 6.67
N ASN A 139 16.89 0.33 6.27
CA ASN A 139 15.52 -0.17 6.12
C ASN A 139 15.40 -1.56 6.77
N GLN A 140 14.23 -1.88 7.28
CA GLN A 140 13.91 -3.26 7.61
C GLN A 140 12.54 -3.68 7.08
N TRP A 141 12.47 -4.95 6.66
CA TRP A 141 11.24 -5.66 6.37
C TRP A 141 10.88 -6.51 7.59
N CYS A 142 9.76 -6.22 8.23
CA CYS A 142 9.41 -6.88 9.48
C CYS A 142 7.91 -6.85 9.75
N SER A 143 7.48 -7.48 10.84
CA SER A 143 6.15 -7.27 11.41
C SER A 143 6.22 -6.30 12.60
N VAL A 144 5.10 -5.64 12.85
CA VAL A 144 4.85 -4.82 14.03
C VAL A 144 3.49 -5.14 14.61
N VAL A 145 3.30 -4.82 15.90
CA VAL A 145 2.05 -5.06 16.61
C VAL A 145 1.49 -3.73 17.13
N ARG A 146 0.26 -3.42 16.70
CA ARG A 146 -0.55 -2.30 17.20
C ARG A 146 -1.89 -2.84 17.66
N TRP A 147 -2.21 -2.70 18.94
CA TRP A 147 -3.38 -3.33 19.55
C TRP A 147 -4.68 -2.60 19.20
N GLU A 148 -5.01 -2.62 17.92
CA GLU A 148 -6.18 -1.96 17.33
C GLU A 148 -7.50 -2.54 17.90
N LYS A 149 -8.49 -1.66 18.12
CA LYS A 149 -9.83 -2.05 18.60
C LYS A 149 -10.67 -2.66 17.49
N GLU A 150 -10.66 -2.01 16.32
CA GLU A 150 -11.36 -2.44 15.11
C GLU A 150 -10.36 -2.92 14.08
N THR A 151 -10.61 -4.10 13.51
CA THR A 151 -9.66 -4.72 12.58
C THR A 151 -10.34 -5.13 11.29
N ARG A 152 -9.61 -4.99 10.18
CA ARG A 152 -9.99 -5.47 8.86
C ARG A 152 -8.75 -5.97 8.12
N PRO A 153 -8.76 -7.17 7.52
CA PRO A 153 -7.60 -7.73 6.82
C PRO A 153 -6.96 -6.73 5.87
N PHE A 154 -5.63 -6.68 5.85
CA PHE A 154 -4.76 -5.76 5.11
C PHE A 154 -4.88 -4.27 5.46
N LEU A 155 -6.05 -3.75 5.79
CA LEU A 155 -6.26 -2.32 6.05
C LEU A 155 -5.84 -1.92 7.46
N ARG A 156 -6.23 -2.74 8.44
CA ARG A 156 -5.98 -2.52 9.87
C ARG A 156 -6.03 -3.85 10.60
N THR A 157 -4.89 -4.41 10.95
CA THR A 157 -4.74 -5.63 11.74
C THR A 157 -3.83 -5.37 12.93
N ARG A 158 -3.94 -6.19 13.97
CA ARG A 158 -3.09 -6.04 15.17
C ARG A 158 -1.63 -6.34 14.91
N GLU A 159 -1.36 -7.30 14.04
CA GLU A 159 -0.04 -7.53 13.46
C GLU A 159 -0.12 -7.35 11.95
N PHE A 160 0.88 -6.71 11.37
CA PHE A 160 1.00 -6.57 9.94
C PHE A 160 2.46 -6.55 9.50
N LEU A 161 2.69 -7.00 8.29
CA LEU A 161 3.99 -6.88 7.62
C LEU A 161 4.12 -5.48 7.03
N TRP A 162 5.30 -4.93 7.15
CA TRP A 162 5.63 -3.65 6.58
C TRP A 162 7.10 -3.50 6.24
N GLN A 163 7.44 -2.41 5.68
CA GLN A 163 8.78 -1.88 5.58
C GLN A 163 8.83 -0.57 6.36
N GLU A 164 9.89 -0.36 7.09
CA GLU A 164 10.23 0.90 7.73
C GLU A 164 11.68 1.26 7.48
N GLY A 165 11.89 2.45 6.93
CA GLY A 165 13.23 3.00 6.78
C GLY A 165 13.49 4.05 7.84
N HIS A 166 14.72 4.07 8.37
CA HIS A 166 15.17 5.02 9.38
C HIS A 166 16.54 5.51 9.02
N THR A 167 16.72 6.83 9.00
CA THR A 167 17.97 7.43 8.53
C THR A 167 18.51 8.45 9.52
N ALA A 168 19.82 8.70 9.46
CA ALA A 168 20.49 9.76 10.18
C ALA A 168 21.43 10.54 9.23
N HIS A 169 21.36 11.87 9.27
CA HIS A 169 22.05 12.79 8.39
C HIS A 169 22.79 13.85 9.19
N ALA A 170 23.81 14.47 8.57
CA ALA A 170 24.57 15.53 9.19
C ALA A 170 23.82 16.86 9.22
N THR A 171 22.95 17.11 8.24
CA THR A 171 22.25 18.39 8.11
C THR A 171 20.74 18.22 7.93
N GLU A 172 20.00 19.29 8.19
CA GLU A 172 18.56 19.37 7.99
C GLU A 172 18.19 19.21 6.52
N GLU A 173 18.98 19.82 5.64
CA GLU A 173 18.77 19.79 4.19
C GLU A 173 18.88 18.37 3.65
N GLU A 174 19.92 17.61 4.06
CA GLU A 174 20.09 16.21 3.67
C GLU A 174 18.90 15.34 4.14
N ALA A 175 18.43 15.56 5.37
CA ALA A 175 17.28 14.87 5.92
C ALA A 175 16.00 15.20 5.14
N GLN A 176 15.77 16.48 4.80
CA GLN A 176 14.63 16.92 4.02
C GLN A 176 14.66 16.35 2.60
N GLU A 177 15.80 16.37 1.93
CA GLU A 177 15.96 15.77 0.59
C GLU A 177 15.66 14.27 0.62
N ARG A 178 16.17 13.55 1.63
CA ARG A 178 15.89 12.13 1.80
C ARG A 178 14.40 11.87 2.03
N THR A 179 13.75 12.67 2.85
CA THR A 179 12.30 12.56 3.12
C THR A 179 11.48 12.63 1.84
N ILE A 180 11.78 13.62 0.98
CA ILE A 180 11.08 13.81 -0.30
C ILE A 180 11.46 12.74 -1.32
N GLN A 181 12.72 12.30 -1.34
CA GLN A 181 13.17 11.23 -2.24
C GLN A 181 12.40 9.94 -1.98
N MET A 182 12.24 9.54 -0.72
CA MET A 182 11.55 8.30 -0.38
C MET A 182 10.04 8.39 -0.65
N LEU A 183 9.44 9.55 -0.45
CA LEU A 183 8.05 9.79 -0.87
C LEU A 183 7.90 9.61 -2.39
N ASN A 184 8.83 10.13 -3.20
CA ASN A 184 8.79 9.98 -4.65
C ASN A 184 9.02 8.52 -5.10
N VAL A 185 9.82 7.74 -4.38
CA VAL A 185 9.94 6.29 -4.61
C VAL A 185 8.59 5.60 -4.44
N TYR A 186 7.81 5.99 -3.42
CA TYR A 186 6.47 5.45 -3.23
C TYR A 186 5.50 5.86 -4.33
N VAL A 187 5.52 7.13 -4.76
CA VAL A 187 4.68 7.57 -5.89
C VAL A 187 4.98 6.73 -7.14
N ASP A 188 6.26 6.61 -7.49
CA ASP A 188 6.70 5.82 -8.64
C ASP A 188 6.27 4.35 -8.54
N PHE A 189 6.43 3.75 -7.36
CA PHE A 189 6.02 2.37 -7.10
C PHE A 189 4.50 2.17 -7.22
N PHE A 190 3.71 3.04 -6.59
CA PHE A 190 2.25 2.94 -6.65
C PHE A 190 1.72 3.09 -8.07
N GLU A 191 2.20 4.07 -8.81
CA GLU A 191 1.71 4.29 -10.18
C GLU A 191 2.22 3.22 -11.16
N LYS A 192 3.51 2.90 -11.14
CA LYS A 192 4.09 2.00 -12.13
C LYS A 192 3.83 0.51 -11.84
N GLU A 193 3.94 0.09 -10.58
CA GLU A 193 3.87 -1.32 -10.23
C GLU A 193 2.46 -1.73 -9.77
N LEU A 194 1.80 -0.90 -8.94
CA LEU A 194 0.46 -1.17 -8.44
C LEU A 194 -0.65 -0.62 -9.36
N ALA A 195 -0.31 0.18 -10.36
CA ALA A 195 -1.26 0.89 -11.22
C ALA A 195 -2.27 1.75 -10.44
N ILE A 196 -1.87 2.31 -9.29
CA ILE A 196 -2.70 3.13 -8.41
C ILE A 196 -2.20 4.57 -8.45
N PRO A 197 -2.98 5.53 -9.00
CA PRO A 197 -2.63 6.94 -8.98
C PRO A 197 -2.78 7.50 -7.57
N VAL A 198 -1.80 8.28 -7.12
CA VAL A 198 -1.77 8.86 -5.79
C VAL A 198 -1.62 10.38 -5.82
N ILE A 199 -2.10 11.04 -4.77
CA ILE A 199 -1.87 12.45 -4.51
C ILE A 199 -0.80 12.55 -3.44
N LYS A 200 0.32 13.20 -3.74
CA LYS A 200 1.38 13.47 -2.78
C LYS A 200 1.24 14.86 -2.17
N GLY A 201 1.47 14.95 -0.88
CA GLY A 201 1.40 16.24 -0.18
C GLY A 201 1.89 16.15 1.25
N GLN A 202 1.84 17.29 1.93
CA GLN A 202 2.19 17.44 3.33
C GLN A 202 0.95 17.26 4.21
N LYS A 203 1.09 16.58 5.34
CA LYS A 203 0.06 16.50 6.38
C LYS A 203 -0.04 17.83 7.13
N THR A 204 -1.25 18.12 7.66
CA THR A 204 -1.43 19.21 8.61
C THR A 204 -0.73 18.92 9.94
N GLU A 205 -0.54 19.95 10.76
CA GLU A 205 0.05 19.79 12.11
C GLU A 205 -0.73 18.78 12.98
N LYS A 206 -2.04 18.69 12.78
CA LYS A 206 -2.91 17.74 13.48
C LYS A 206 -2.72 16.29 13.02
N GLU A 207 -2.52 16.09 11.73
CA GLU A 207 -2.48 14.76 11.10
C GLU A 207 -1.03 14.24 10.92
N LYS A 208 -0.02 15.02 11.30
CA LYS A 208 1.37 14.60 11.22
C LYS A 208 1.72 13.51 12.24
N PHE A 209 2.75 12.74 11.96
CA PHE A 209 3.27 11.73 12.86
C PHE A 209 3.80 12.36 14.17
N ALA A 210 3.52 11.71 15.30
CA ALA A 210 3.95 12.18 16.61
C ALA A 210 5.49 12.24 16.72
N GLY A 211 6.03 13.41 17.09
CA GLY A 211 7.47 13.67 17.14
C GLY A 211 8.10 14.13 15.83
N ALA A 212 7.36 14.14 14.70
CA ALA A 212 7.87 14.65 13.44
C ALA A 212 7.77 16.19 13.34
N VAL A 213 8.77 16.81 12.73
CA VAL A 213 8.71 18.22 12.29
C VAL A 213 7.74 18.34 11.13
N SER A 214 7.83 17.44 10.16
CA SER A 214 6.91 17.37 9.03
C SER A 214 6.63 15.92 8.62
N THR A 215 5.43 15.68 8.15
CA THR A 215 4.99 14.39 7.59
C THR A 215 4.47 14.61 6.19
N TYR A 216 4.96 13.81 5.26
CA TYR A 216 4.48 13.74 3.89
C TYR A 216 3.79 12.42 3.63
N THR A 217 2.82 12.43 2.73
CA THR A 217 1.95 11.29 2.47
C THR A 217 1.68 11.12 0.99
N ILE A 218 1.35 9.90 0.61
CA ILE A 218 0.64 9.59 -0.62
C ILE A 218 -0.77 9.10 -0.28
N GLU A 219 -1.77 9.71 -0.88
CA GLU A 219 -3.19 9.40 -0.67
C GLU A 219 -3.78 8.78 -1.94
N ALA A 220 -4.38 7.61 -1.82
CA ALA A 220 -5.10 6.96 -2.91
C ALA A 220 -6.62 7.09 -2.69
N MET A 221 -7.38 7.07 -3.79
CA MET A 221 -8.84 7.02 -3.75
C MET A 221 -9.29 5.59 -4.02
N MET A 222 -10.11 5.05 -3.14
CA MET A 222 -10.72 3.73 -3.29
C MET A 222 -11.96 3.81 -4.19
N HIS A 223 -12.47 2.66 -4.64
CA HIS A 223 -13.62 2.62 -5.54
C HIS A 223 -14.87 3.29 -4.94
N ASP A 224 -15.07 3.19 -3.63
CA ASP A 224 -16.16 3.84 -2.92
C ASP A 224 -15.92 5.35 -2.64
N GLY A 225 -14.87 5.93 -3.21
CA GLY A 225 -14.50 7.33 -3.07
C GLY A 225 -13.82 7.70 -1.76
N LYS A 226 -13.61 6.77 -0.83
CA LYS A 226 -12.87 7.08 0.39
C LYS A 226 -11.36 7.13 0.13
N ALA A 227 -10.70 7.96 0.94
CA ALA A 227 -9.25 8.08 0.96
C ALA A 227 -8.59 6.90 1.69
N LEU A 228 -7.44 6.46 1.18
CA LEU A 228 -6.54 5.56 1.88
C LEU A 228 -5.15 6.17 1.93
N GLN A 229 -4.66 6.46 3.15
CA GLN A 229 -3.25 6.79 3.36
C GLN A 229 -2.41 5.58 2.98
N SER A 230 -1.62 5.72 1.94
CA SER A 230 -0.97 4.60 1.25
C SER A 230 0.51 4.47 1.55
N GLY A 231 1.15 5.55 2.01
CA GLY A 231 2.55 5.57 2.44
C GLY A 231 2.89 6.93 3.02
N THR A 232 3.86 6.97 3.93
CA THR A 232 4.31 8.20 4.60
C THR A 232 5.81 8.29 4.63
N SER A 233 6.31 9.53 4.65
CA SER A 233 7.71 9.87 4.86
C SER A 233 7.78 11.03 5.84
N HIS A 234 8.62 10.90 6.87
CA HIS A 234 8.68 11.82 8.01
C HIS A 234 10.06 12.45 8.13
N ASN A 235 10.10 13.76 8.35
CA ASN A 235 11.29 14.46 8.82
C ASN A 235 11.13 14.71 10.32
N PHE A 236 12.06 14.20 11.12
CA PHE A 236 12.06 14.35 12.57
C PHE A 236 12.92 15.55 13.04
N GLY A 237 13.64 16.21 12.11
CA GLY A 237 14.66 17.15 12.52
C GLY A 237 15.69 16.48 13.44
N ASP A 238 16.06 17.14 14.52
CA ASP A 238 16.98 16.62 15.54
C ASP A 238 16.28 16.21 16.87
N GLY A 239 14.93 16.20 16.91
CA GLY A 239 14.17 15.93 18.12
C GLY A 239 14.48 14.56 18.75
N PHE A 240 14.37 13.50 17.98
CA PHE A 240 14.73 12.15 18.44
C PHE A 240 16.23 12.03 18.75
N ALA A 241 17.09 12.65 17.94
CA ALA A 241 18.53 12.64 18.20
C ALA A 241 18.88 13.27 19.55
N ARG A 242 18.20 14.35 19.95
CA ARG A 242 18.36 14.97 21.27
C ARG A 242 17.86 14.06 22.41
N ALA A 243 16.71 13.41 22.23
CA ALA A 243 16.15 12.53 23.24
C ALA A 243 16.99 11.27 23.50
N TYR A 244 17.72 10.80 22.49
CA TYR A 244 18.52 9.56 22.54
C TYR A 244 20.04 9.79 22.47
N ASP A 245 20.52 11.06 22.49
CA ASP A 245 21.93 11.43 22.38
C ASP A 245 22.61 10.90 21.10
N VAL A 246 21.90 10.97 19.97
CA VAL A 246 22.45 10.59 18.66
C VAL A 246 23.28 11.75 18.12
N THR A 247 24.56 11.75 18.44
CA THR A 247 25.50 12.84 18.14
C THR A 247 26.67 12.37 17.27
N PHE A 248 27.31 13.32 16.59
CA PHE A 248 28.55 13.09 15.83
C PHE A 248 29.51 14.25 15.98
N THR A 249 30.82 13.97 15.87
CA THR A 249 31.84 15.01 15.74
C THR A 249 31.92 15.45 14.28
N ASP A 250 31.65 16.74 14.04
CA ASP A 250 31.70 17.32 12.70
C ASP A 250 33.12 17.69 12.26
N LYS A 251 33.30 18.15 11.03
CA LYS A 251 34.59 18.53 10.42
C LYS A 251 35.32 19.64 11.17
N ASP A 252 34.57 20.49 11.84
CA ASP A 252 35.07 21.59 12.67
C ASP A 252 35.42 21.17 14.12
N ASN A 253 35.37 19.85 14.43
CA ASN A 253 35.54 19.27 15.75
C ASN A 253 34.45 19.65 16.78
N THR A 254 33.31 20.17 16.33
CA THR A 254 32.15 20.39 17.20
C THR A 254 31.28 19.15 17.27
N ILE A 255 30.60 18.97 18.39
CA ILE A 255 29.59 17.90 18.55
C ILE A 255 28.25 18.45 18.10
N LYS A 256 27.58 17.72 17.18
CA LYS A 256 26.28 18.07 16.64
C LYS A 256 25.31 16.89 16.79
N TYR A 257 24.01 17.18 16.86
CA TYR A 257 22.96 16.16 16.78
C TYR A 257 22.68 15.82 15.33
N CYS A 258 22.36 14.55 15.08
CA CYS A 258 21.91 14.10 13.76
C CYS A 258 20.51 14.60 13.45
N HIS A 259 20.22 14.80 12.17
CA HIS A 259 18.87 14.99 11.64
C HIS A 259 18.35 13.65 11.13
N GLN A 260 17.13 13.28 11.53
CA GLN A 260 16.61 11.93 11.28
C GLN A 260 15.35 11.95 10.44
N THR A 261 15.15 10.85 9.69
CA THR A 261 13.94 10.62 8.90
C THR A 261 13.43 9.20 9.07
N SER A 262 12.14 8.99 8.83
CA SER A 262 11.60 7.64 8.63
C SER A 262 10.57 7.62 7.50
N TRP A 263 10.37 6.44 6.92
CA TRP A 263 9.41 6.23 5.85
C TRP A 263 8.91 4.79 5.86
N GLY A 264 7.61 4.59 5.60
CA GLY A 264 6.99 3.28 5.77
C GLY A 264 5.76 3.04 4.88
N VAL A 265 5.64 1.77 4.45
CA VAL A 265 4.46 1.20 3.80
C VAL A 265 4.24 -0.22 4.30
N SER A 266 3.00 -0.68 4.27
CA SER A 266 2.60 -1.98 4.83
C SER A 266 1.80 -2.82 3.85
N THR A 267 1.38 -4.00 4.28
CA THR A 267 0.41 -4.85 3.57
C THR A 267 -0.91 -4.14 3.27
N ARG A 268 -1.14 -2.91 3.78
CA ARG A 268 -2.25 -2.04 3.37
C ARG A 268 -2.28 -1.80 1.85
N MET A 269 -1.14 -1.88 1.17
CA MET A 269 -1.04 -1.84 -0.30
C MET A 269 -1.87 -2.93 -0.97
N ILE A 270 -1.97 -4.13 -0.37
CA ILE A 270 -2.83 -5.21 -0.88
C ILE A 270 -4.31 -4.83 -0.74
N GLY A 271 -4.67 -4.22 0.39
CA GLY A 271 -6.02 -3.65 0.56
C GLY A 271 -6.35 -2.59 -0.50
N ALA A 272 -5.39 -1.72 -0.82
CA ALA A 272 -5.55 -0.74 -1.88
C ALA A 272 -5.75 -1.40 -3.25
N LEU A 273 -4.97 -2.43 -3.61
CA LEU A 273 -5.13 -3.19 -4.85
C LEU A 273 -6.55 -3.76 -4.99
N ILE A 274 -7.07 -4.37 -3.91
CA ILE A 274 -8.45 -4.91 -3.90
C ILE A 274 -9.45 -3.78 -4.16
N MET A 275 -9.38 -2.70 -3.40
CA MET A 275 -10.39 -1.63 -3.40
C MET A 275 -10.32 -0.69 -4.60
N VAL A 276 -9.18 -0.61 -5.30
CA VAL A 276 -9.03 0.23 -6.50
C VAL A 276 -9.38 -0.54 -7.76
N HIS A 277 -8.96 -1.80 -7.86
CA HIS A 277 -9.01 -2.55 -9.11
C HIS A 277 -10.06 -3.65 -9.14
N GLY A 278 -10.43 -4.21 -8.00
CA GLY A 278 -11.40 -5.31 -7.91
C GLY A 278 -12.77 -4.96 -8.47
N ASP A 279 -13.52 -5.97 -8.82
CA ASP A 279 -14.89 -5.88 -9.34
C ASP A 279 -15.81 -6.96 -8.71
N ASP A 280 -17.04 -7.07 -9.19
CA ASP A 280 -18.00 -8.07 -8.70
C ASP A 280 -17.65 -9.53 -9.06
N ASN A 281 -16.57 -9.75 -9.83
CA ASN A 281 -16.01 -11.08 -10.12
C ASN A 281 -14.77 -11.40 -9.27
N GLY A 282 -14.29 -10.46 -8.46
CA GLY A 282 -13.16 -10.64 -7.55
C GLY A 282 -12.01 -9.68 -7.79
N LEU A 283 -10.77 -10.17 -7.63
CA LEU A 283 -9.56 -9.38 -7.85
C LEU A 283 -9.35 -9.05 -9.33
N VAL A 284 -8.69 -7.91 -9.55
CA VAL A 284 -8.01 -7.56 -10.81
C VAL A 284 -6.59 -7.13 -10.44
N LEU A 285 -5.59 -7.94 -10.73
CA LEU A 285 -4.22 -7.66 -10.32
C LEU A 285 -3.41 -7.04 -11.46
N PRO A 286 -2.64 -5.97 -11.16
CA PRO A 286 -1.66 -5.46 -12.11
C PRO A 286 -0.65 -6.55 -12.47
N PRO A 287 -0.35 -6.77 -13.75
CA PRO A 287 0.56 -7.83 -14.18
C PRO A 287 1.93 -7.82 -13.47
N ARG A 288 2.45 -6.64 -13.15
CA ARG A 288 3.77 -6.51 -12.52
C ARG A 288 3.82 -7.11 -11.11
N ILE A 289 2.70 -7.10 -10.39
CA ILE A 289 2.60 -7.57 -8.99
C ILE A 289 1.92 -8.93 -8.86
N ALA A 290 1.13 -9.36 -9.85
CA ALA A 290 0.40 -10.63 -9.80
C ALA A 290 1.35 -11.83 -9.56
N PRO A 291 1.08 -12.71 -8.57
CA PRO A 291 1.90 -13.92 -8.36
C PRO A 291 1.87 -14.88 -9.54
N THR A 292 0.78 -14.87 -10.29
CA THR A 292 0.60 -15.58 -11.56
C THR A 292 0.14 -14.55 -12.59
N GLN A 293 0.92 -14.34 -13.64
CA GLN A 293 0.59 -13.42 -14.74
C GLN A 293 -0.28 -14.11 -15.79
N VAL A 294 0.01 -15.39 -16.01
CA VAL A 294 -0.62 -16.20 -17.06
C VAL A 294 -1.06 -17.54 -16.50
N MET A 295 -2.35 -17.86 -16.67
CA MET A 295 -2.87 -19.16 -16.38
C MET A 295 -3.23 -19.89 -17.67
N ILE A 296 -2.63 -21.03 -17.91
CA ILE A 296 -2.98 -21.90 -19.04
C ILE A 296 -4.13 -22.83 -18.60
N VAL A 297 -5.20 -22.85 -19.39
CA VAL A 297 -6.35 -23.73 -19.18
C VAL A 297 -6.54 -24.63 -20.39
N PRO A 298 -6.21 -25.91 -20.28
CA PRO A 298 -6.48 -26.88 -21.32
C PRO A 298 -8.00 -27.16 -21.39
N ILE A 299 -8.57 -26.96 -22.56
CA ILE A 299 -9.97 -27.24 -22.85
C ILE A 299 -10.07 -28.65 -23.40
N MET A 300 -10.93 -29.48 -22.80
CA MET A 300 -11.04 -30.92 -23.11
C MET A 300 -9.69 -31.64 -22.89
N GLN A 301 -9.06 -31.42 -21.76
CA GLN A 301 -7.70 -31.92 -21.43
C GLN A 301 -7.54 -33.45 -21.50
N ASN A 302 -8.63 -34.18 -21.50
CA ASN A 302 -8.64 -35.63 -21.68
C ASN A 302 -8.50 -36.09 -23.15
N LYS A 303 -8.52 -35.14 -24.10
CA LYS A 303 -8.22 -35.45 -25.50
C LYS A 303 -6.72 -35.55 -25.71
N GLU A 304 -6.32 -36.48 -26.59
CA GLU A 304 -4.91 -36.73 -26.94
C GLU A 304 -4.20 -35.44 -27.39
N GLY A 305 -3.01 -35.22 -26.89
CA GLY A 305 -2.16 -34.10 -27.24
C GLY A 305 -2.46 -32.76 -26.56
N VAL A 306 -3.61 -32.60 -25.87
CA VAL A 306 -4.01 -31.29 -25.30
C VAL A 306 -3.19 -30.98 -24.06
N LEU A 307 -3.06 -31.92 -23.13
CA LEU A 307 -2.33 -31.72 -21.89
C LEU A 307 -0.81 -31.59 -22.13
N GLU A 308 -0.30 -32.40 -23.09
CA GLU A 308 1.10 -32.33 -23.54
C GLU A 308 1.42 -30.94 -24.12
N LYS A 309 0.55 -30.42 -24.99
CA LYS A 309 0.72 -29.06 -25.55
C LYS A 309 0.62 -27.96 -24.51
N ALA A 310 -0.30 -28.07 -23.56
CA ALA A 310 -0.41 -27.12 -22.46
C ALA A 310 0.84 -27.11 -21.57
N ASN A 311 1.44 -28.28 -21.29
CA ASN A 311 2.71 -28.39 -20.56
C ASN A 311 3.89 -27.82 -21.35
N GLU A 312 3.96 -28.07 -22.65
CA GLU A 312 4.97 -27.47 -23.54
C GLU A 312 4.90 -25.94 -23.48
N LEU A 313 3.68 -25.36 -23.61
CA LEU A 313 3.47 -23.92 -23.51
C LEU A 313 3.87 -23.36 -22.14
N LYS A 314 3.51 -24.06 -21.06
CA LYS A 314 3.93 -23.69 -19.71
C LYS A 314 5.46 -23.61 -19.60
N GLY A 315 6.17 -24.63 -20.08
CA GLY A 315 7.64 -24.65 -20.07
C GLY A 315 8.22 -23.50 -20.84
N ARG A 316 7.70 -23.23 -22.05
CA ARG A 316 8.14 -22.17 -22.95
C ARG A 316 7.93 -20.76 -22.35
N LEU A 317 6.71 -20.50 -21.87
CA LEU A 317 6.34 -19.20 -21.33
C LEU A 317 6.95 -18.91 -19.94
N SER A 318 7.32 -19.93 -19.18
CA SER A 318 7.91 -19.74 -17.83
C SER A 318 9.31 -19.11 -17.84
N ALA A 319 9.94 -18.99 -19.01
CA ALA A 319 11.22 -18.29 -19.15
C ALA A 319 11.06 -16.77 -18.88
N ASP A 320 9.94 -16.17 -19.30
CA ASP A 320 9.72 -14.73 -19.28
C ASP A 320 8.57 -14.31 -18.34
N PHE A 321 7.66 -15.22 -18.02
CA PHE A 321 6.44 -14.92 -17.28
C PHE A 321 6.26 -15.83 -16.06
N ARG A 322 5.49 -15.37 -15.08
CA ARG A 322 5.00 -16.19 -13.95
C ARG A 322 3.76 -16.97 -14.41
N VAL A 323 3.97 -18.22 -14.83
CA VAL A 323 2.94 -19.05 -15.48
C VAL A 323 2.50 -20.20 -14.58
N LYS A 324 1.23 -20.46 -14.56
CA LYS A 324 0.66 -21.70 -14.00
C LYS A 324 -0.21 -22.42 -15.03
N LEU A 325 -0.39 -23.71 -14.83
CA LEU A 325 -1.29 -24.59 -15.60
C LEU A 325 -2.38 -25.08 -14.65
N ASP A 326 -3.63 -24.94 -15.07
CA ASP A 326 -4.76 -25.54 -14.35
C ASP A 326 -5.18 -26.84 -15.04
N ASP A 327 -4.52 -27.91 -14.67
CA ASP A 327 -4.78 -29.28 -15.13
C ASP A 327 -5.71 -30.05 -14.20
N SER A 328 -6.38 -29.37 -13.26
CA SER A 328 -7.35 -29.97 -12.37
C SER A 328 -8.53 -30.64 -13.16
N ASP A 329 -9.26 -31.52 -12.50
CA ASP A 329 -10.43 -32.19 -13.04
C ASP A 329 -11.73 -31.36 -13.04
N LYS A 330 -11.65 -30.10 -12.60
CA LYS A 330 -12.75 -29.16 -12.55
C LYS A 330 -13.22 -28.76 -13.94
N THR A 331 -14.52 -28.39 -14.04
CA THR A 331 -15.09 -27.92 -15.31
C THR A 331 -14.43 -26.61 -15.78
N PRO A 332 -14.37 -26.34 -17.10
CA PRO A 332 -13.81 -25.08 -17.60
C PRO A 332 -14.46 -23.84 -16.99
N GLY A 333 -15.78 -23.83 -16.82
CA GLY A 333 -16.49 -22.71 -16.18
C GLY A 333 -16.03 -22.44 -14.75
N PHE A 334 -15.79 -23.49 -13.96
CA PHE A 334 -15.22 -23.34 -12.61
C PHE A 334 -13.81 -22.78 -12.65
N LYS A 335 -12.94 -23.31 -13.53
CA LYS A 335 -11.56 -22.83 -13.70
C LYS A 335 -11.54 -21.35 -14.08
N PHE A 336 -12.43 -20.90 -14.97
CA PHE A 336 -12.54 -19.50 -15.37
C PHE A 336 -12.95 -18.59 -14.21
N ALA A 337 -13.98 -19.01 -13.46
CA ALA A 337 -14.46 -18.25 -12.31
C ALA A 337 -13.40 -18.15 -11.19
N ASP A 338 -12.68 -19.24 -10.88
CA ASP A 338 -11.60 -19.23 -9.88
C ASP A 338 -10.46 -18.30 -10.27
N GLN A 339 -10.10 -18.25 -11.54
CA GLN A 339 -9.05 -17.37 -12.04
C GLN A 339 -9.46 -15.90 -12.05
N GLU A 340 -10.72 -15.63 -12.39
CA GLU A 340 -11.27 -14.27 -12.30
C GLU A 340 -11.33 -13.81 -10.85
N MET A 341 -11.74 -14.67 -9.92
CA MET A 341 -11.72 -14.38 -8.49
C MET A 341 -10.31 -14.03 -7.99
N ARG A 342 -9.29 -14.75 -8.45
CA ARG A 342 -7.88 -14.50 -8.10
C ARG A 342 -7.24 -13.32 -8.84
N GLY A 343 -7.95 -12.75 -9.81
CA GLY A 343 -7.48 -11.59 -10.57
C GLY A 343 -6.26 -11.87 -11.45
N ILE A 344 -6.12 -13.09 -11.98
CA ILE A 344 -5.02 -13.47 -12.85
C ILE A 344 -5.11 -12.68 -14.16
N PRO A 345 -4.08 -11.88 -14.53
CA PRO A 345 -4.17 -10.92 -15.63
C PRO A 345 -4.57 -11.51 -16.98
N VAL A 346 -4.01 -12.67 -17.34
CA VAL A 346 -4.30 -13.33 -18.63
C VAL A 346 -4.55 -14.83 -18.44
N ARG A 347 -5.62 -15.30 -19.04
CA ARG A 347 -5.88 -16.73 -19.22
C ARG A 347 -5.59 -17.12 -20.66
N VAL A 348 -4.84 -18.22 -20.84
CA VAL A 348 -4.59 -18.85 -22.13
C VAL A 348 -5.46 -20.09 -22.24
N GLU A 349 -6.46 -20.07 -23.12
CA GLU A 349 -7.33 -21.21 -23.40
C GLU A 349 -6.77 -21.96 -24.61
N ILE A 350 -6.60 -23.28 -24.51
CA ILE A 350 -6.11 -24.11 -25.60
C ILE A 350 -6.84 -25.47 -25.61
N GLY A 351 -7.40 -25.82 -26.75
CA GLY A 351 -8.12 -27.08 -26.98
C GLY A 351 -7.70 -27.76 -28.28
N PRO A 352 -8.29 -28.88 -28.64
CA PRO A 352 -7.92 -29.67 -29.85
C PRO A 352 -7.93 -28.83 -31.13
N LYS A 353 -9.00 -28.05 -31.35
CA LYS A 353 -9.14 -27.19 -32.54
C LYS A 353 -8.10 -26.08 -32.60
N ASP A 354 -7.73 -25.57 -31.45
CA ASP A 354 -6.71 -24.50 -31.35
C ASP A 354 -5.33 -25.07 -31.73
N ILE A 355 -5.03 -26.28 -31.26
CA ILE A 355 -3.79 -26.99 -31.57
C ILE A 355 -3.69 -27.29 -33.08
N GLU A 356 -4.77 -27.82 -33.68
CA GLU A 356 -4.83 -28.06 -35.12
C GLU A 356 -4.62 -26.77 -35.94
N ALA A 357 -5.12 -25.63 -35.46
CA ALA A 357 -5.00 -24.34 -36.11
C ALA A 357 -3.73 -23.56 -35.73
N ASN A 358 -2.81 -24.14 -34.95
CA ASN A 358 -1.62 -23.50 -34.40
C ASN A 358 -1.91 -22.17 -33.70
N LYS A 359 -2.98 -22.12 -32.89
CA LYS A 359 -3.41 -20.91 -32.19
C LYS A 359 -3.85 -21.20 -30.74
N CYS A 360 -4.09 -20.17 -29.97
CA CYS A 360 -4.76 -20.19 -28.67
C CYS A 360 -5.62 -18.95 -28.50
N VAL A 361 -6.43 -18.92 -27.43
CA VAL A 361 -7.23 -17.74 -27.06
C VAL A 361 -6.67 -17.14 -25.79
N LEU A 362 -6.29 -15.87 -25.83
CA LEU A 362 -5.97 -15.07 -24.65
C LEU A 362 -7.25 -14.40 -24.16
N VAL A 363 -7.52 -14.47 -22.88
CA VAL A 363 -8.63 -13.77 -22.22
C VAL A 363 -8.07 -12.84 -21.15
N ARG A 364 -8.31 -11.56 -21.31
CA ARG A 364 -7.87 -10.50 -20.38
C ARG A 364 -8.80 -10.46 -19.17
N ARG A 365 -8.23 -10.23 -17.98
CA ARG A 365 -9.01 -10.06 -16.75
C ARG A 365 -9.59 -8.65 -16.59
N ASP A 366 -8.89 -7.64 -17.08
CA ASP A 366 -9.24 -6.23 -16.85
C ASP A 366 -10.47 -5.74 -17.63
N ASN A 367 -10.74 -6.30 -18.82
CA ASN A 367 -11.84 -5.90 -19.70
C ASN A 367 -12.58 -7.07 -20.36
N HIS A 368 -12.20 -8.32 -20.02
CA HIS A 368 -12.75 -9.59 -20.57
C HIS A 368 -12.60 -9.76 -22.10
N GLU A 369 -11.73 -8.99 -22.73
CA GLU A 369 -11.45 -9.14 -24.15
C GLU A 369 -10.83 -10.50 -24.46
N LYS A 370 -11.27 -11.10 -25.59
CA LYS A 370 -10.74 -12.36 -26.12
C LYS A 370 -9.96 -12.11 -27.39
N LEU A 371 -8.73 -12.60 -27.45
CA LEU A 371 -7.82 -12.44 -28.57
C LEU A 371 -7.38 -13.82 -29.08
N GLU A 372 -7.64 -14.14 -30.33
CA GLU A 372 -7.02 -15.30 -30.99
C GLU A 372 -5.58 -14.95 -31.36
N VAL A 373 -4.62 -15.81 -30.99
CA VAL A 373 -3.20 -15.58 -31.16
C VAL A 373 -2.53 -16.83 -31.72
N SER A 374 -1.67 -16.68 -32.72
CA SER A 374 -0.81 -17.74 -33.20
C SER A 374 0.17 -18.19 -32.10
N LEU A 375 0.36 -19.50 -31.97
CA LEU A 375 1.33 -20.05 -31.01
C LEU A 375 2.77 -19.62 -31.31
N ASP A 376 3.08 -19.24 -32.54
CA ASP A 376 4.40 -18.76 -32.97
C ASP A 376 4.69 -17.32 -32.51
N GLU A 377 3.64 -16.52 -32.23
CA GLU A 377 3.74 -15.12 -31.79
C GLU A 377 3.33 -14.93 -30.30
N LEU A 378 3.09 -16.03 -29.59
CA LEU A 378 2.43 -16.01 -28.28
C LEU A 378 3.20 -15.19 -27.24
N GLU A 379 4.52 -15.32 -27.12
CA GLU A 379 5.33 -14.59 -26.14
C GLU A 379 5.31 -13.08 -26.40
N ALA A 380 5.51 -12.68 -27.64
CA ALA A 380 5.49 -11.27 -28.03
C ALA A 380 4.11 -10.64 -27.77
N LYS A 381 3.05 -11.39 -28.11
CA LYS A 381 1.67 -10.93 -27.89
C LYS A 381 1.30 -10.88 -26.41
N LEU A 382 1.71 -11.87 -25.61
CA LEU A 382 1.52 -11.85 -24.14
C LEU A 382 2.23 -10.67 -23.49
N SER A 383 3.48 -10.41 -23.86
CA SER A 383 4.22 -9.26 -23.34
C SER A 383 3.49 -7.94 -23.63
N ALA A 384 3.03 -7.75 -24.88
CA ALA A 384 2.27 -6.56 -25.25
C ALA A 384 0.92 -6.44 -24.51
N VAL A 385 0.20 -7.55 -24.36
CA VAL A 385 -1.10 -7.57 -23.65
C VAL A 385 -0.92 -7.27 -22.16
N LEU A 386 0.09 -7.84 -21.51
CA LEU A 386 0.36 -7.57 -20.09
C LEU A 386 0.74 -6.11 -19.85
N GLU A 387 1.54 -5.50 -20.73
CA GLU A 387 1.88 -4.09 -20.60
C GLU A 387 0.67 -3.18 -20.87
N ASP A 388 -0.19 -3.53 -21.82
CA ASP A 388 -1.44 -2.83 -22.09
C ASP A 388 -2.42 -2.92 -20.91
N ILE A 389 -2.55 -4.09 -20.27
CA ILE A 389 -3.35 -4.27 -19.04
C ILE A 389 -2.83 -3.35 -17.95
N GLN A 390 -1.51 -3.33 -17.70
CA GLN A 390 -0.89 -2.47 -16.68
C GLN A 390 -1.23 -0.99 -16.89
N LYS A 391 -1.12 -0.52 -18.13
CA LYS A 391 -1.44 0.86 -18.51
C LYS A 391 -2.94 1.15 -18.38
N ASN A 392 -3.79 0.29 -18.91
CA ASN A 392 -5.24 0.44 -18.85
C ASN A 392 -5.77 0.52 -17.40
N MET A 393 -5.23 -0.31 -16.49
CA MET A 393 -5.58 -0.27 -15.08
C MET A 393 -5.24 1.07 -14.43
N LEU A 394 -4.05 1.62 -14.71
CA LEU A 394 -3.65 2.94 -14.20
C LEU A 394 -4.53 4.06 -14.75
N GLU A 395 -4.79 4.06 -16.05
CA GLU A 395 -5.62 5.08 -16.71
C GLU A 395 -7.06 5.05 -16.18
N ARG A 396 -7.64 3.87 -16.00
CA ARG A 396 -8.98 3.70 -15.43
C ARG A 396 -9.05 4.20 -13.98
N ALA A 397 -8.08 3.86 -13.15
CA ALA A 397 -8.01 4.33 -11.76
C ALA A 397 -7.80 5.85 -11.68
N ARG A 398 -7.01 6.42 -12.60
CA ARG A 398 -6.80 7.87 -12.71
C ARG A 398 -8.09 8.59 -13.12
N ALA A 399 -8.78 8.10 -14.12
CA ALA A 399 -10.07 8.64 -14.56
C ALA A 399 -11.13 8.58 -13.44
N HIS A 400 -11.16 7.49 -12.66
CA HIS A 400 -12.03 7.37 -11.50
C HIS A 400 -11.70 8.45 -10.44
N ARG A 401 -10.45 8.58 -10.03
CA ARG A 401 -10.01 9.61 -9.06
C ARG A 401 -10.37 11.02 -9.55
N ASP A 402 -10.07 11.35 -10.80
CA ASP A 402 -10.23 12.70 -11.33
C ASP A 402 -11.72 13.06 -11.44
N SER A 403 -12.59 12.13 -11.84
CA SER A 403 -14.03 12.33 -11.91
C SER A 403 -14.71 12.41 -10.53
N HIS A 404 -14.04 11.96 -9.46
CA HIS A 404 -14.50 12.02 -8.07
C HIS A 404 -13.68 13.01 -7.22
N THR A 405 -13.02 13.97 -7.86
CA THR A 405 -12.34 15.09 -7.20
C THR A 405 -13.09 16.38 -7.51
N TYR A 406 -13.65 16.98 -6.48
CA TYR A 406 -14.50 18.15 -6.54
C TYR A 406 -13.80 19.36 -5.93
N SER A 407 -14.35 20.55 -6.17
CA SER A 407 -13.98 21.80 -5.47
C SER A 407 -15.20 22.37 -4.78
N ALA A 408 -15.01 23.15 -3.73
CA ALA A 408 -16.06 23.87 -3.03
C ALA A 408 -15.56 25.26 -2.62
N ASP A 409 -16.39 26.27 -2.82
CA ASP A 409 -16.10 27.67 -2.50
C ASP A 409 -16.85 28.16 -1.26
N THR A 410 -17.92 27.46 -0.85
CA THR A 410 -18.70 27.76 0.35
C THR A 410 -18.78 26.55 1.28
N TYR A 411 -18.94 26.82 2.59
CA TYR A 411 -19.01 25.73 3.58
C TYR A 411 -20.24 24.83 3.41
N ASP A 412 -21.35 25.39 2.96
CA ASP A 412 -22.57 24.61 2.71
C ASP A 412 -22.40 23.70 1.48
N GLU A 413 -21.82 24.20 0.39
CA GLU A 413 -21.46 23.39 -0.78
C GLU A 413 -20.46 22.29 -0.41
N PHE A 414 -19.46 22.59 0.43
CA PHE A 414 -18.48 21.62 0.92
C PHE A 414 -19.18 20.49 1.68
N LYS A 415 -20.05 20.82 2.66
CA LYS A 415 -20.79 19.82 3.44
C LYS A 415 -21.71 18.98 2.55
N GLU A 416 -22.42 19.59 1.62
CA GLU A 416 -23.30 18.90 0.68
C GLU A 416 -22.52 17.95 -0.22
N THR A 417 -21.37 18.39 -0.74
CA THR A 417 -20.50 17.56 -1.57
C THR A 417 -19.96 16.37 -0.81
N ILE A 418 -19.40 16.56 0.40
CA ILE A 418 -18.89 15.46 1.25
C ILE A 418 -20.02 14.48 1.65
N ALA A 419 -21.23 14.96 1.83
CA ALA A 419 -22.36 14.12 2.21
C ALA A 419 -22.87 13.24 1.05
N ASN A 420 -22.94 13.80 -0.16
CA ASN A 420 -23.68 13.22 -1.27
C ASN A 420 -22.81 12.70 -2.43
N LYS A 421 -21.54 13.13 -2.51
CA LYS A 421 -20.64 12.76 -3.60
C LYS A 421 -19.39 12.08 -3.00
N PRO A 422 -19.24 10.75 -3.16
CA PRO A 422 -18.03 10.09 -2.70
C PRO A 422 -16.80 10.61 -3.47
N GLY A 423 -15.73 10.91 -2.76
CA GLY A 423 -14.51 11.41 -3.39
C GLY A 423 -13.73 12.42 -2.53
N PHE A 424 -12.81 13.11 -3.18
CA PHE A 424 -12.07 14.22 -2.60
C PHE A 424 -12.76 15.56 -2.85
N VAL A 425 -12.64 16.48 -1.90
CA VAL A 425 -13.02 17.88 -2.09
C VAL A 425 -11.81 18.77 -1.85
N LYS A 426 -11.45 19.57 -2.86
CA LYS A 426 -10.42 20.60 -2.77
C LYS A 426 -11.03 21.87 -2.18
N ALA A 427 -10.51 22.36 -1.07
CA ALA A 427 -10.98 23.59 -0.45
C ALA A 427 -9.86 24.25 0.36
N HIS A 428 -9.87 25.60 0.40
CA HIS A 428 -8.87 26.38 1.11
C HIS A 428 -9.04 26.30 2.63
N TRP A 429 -7.93 26.35 3.34
CA TRP A 429 -7.86 26.27 4.79
C TRP A 429 -6.85 27.28 5.37
N CYS A 430 -7.23 27.92 6.47
CA CYS A 430 -6.46 28.99 7.12
C CYS A 430 -5.41 28.49 8.12
N GLU A 431 -5.08 27.21 8.11
CA GLU A 431 -4.12 26.57 9.02
C GLU A 431 -4.55 26.59 10.51
N ASN A 432 -5.78 27.05 10.82
CA ASN A 432 -6.30 27.01 12.18
C ASN A 432 -6.90 25.61 12.49
N ARG A 433 -6.41 24.99 13.58
CA ARG A 433 -6.85 23.69 14.06
C ARG A 433 -8.35 23.64 14.37
N GLU A 434 -8.93 24.72 14.93
CA GLU A 434 -10.37 24.79 15.23
C GLU A 434 -11.23 24.64 13.96
N CYS A 435 -10.77 25.17 12.82
CA CYS A 435 -11.46 24.98 11.55
C CYS A 435 -11.38 23.52 11.07
N GLU A 436 -10.22 22.89 11.23
CA GLU A 436 -10.03 21.49 10.87
C GLU A 436 -10.86 20.55 11.77
N ASP A 437 -10.90 20.82 13.08
CA ASP A 437 -11.71 20.08 14.04
C ASP A 437 -13.20 20.21 13.71
N LYS A 438 -13.68 21.42 13.44
CA LYS A 438 -15.07 21.68 13.05
C LYS A 438 -15.46 20.97 11.75
N ILE A 439 -14.60 20.98 10.73
CA ILE A 439 -14.85 20.26 9.47
C ILE A 439 -15.03 18.76 9.76
N LYS A 440 -14.16 18.16 10.59
CA LYS A 440 -14.26 16.76 10.97
C LYS A 440 -15.55 16.45 11.75
N GLU A 441 -15.91 17.30 12.70
CA GLU A 441 -17.13 17.15 13.49
C GLU A 441 -18.39 17.21 12.62
N ASP A 442 -18.48 18.21 11.73
CA ASP A 442 -19.64 18.45 10.90
C ASP A 442 -19.81 17.45 9.73
N THR A 443 -18.71 16.85 9.23
CA THR A 443 -18.73 16.10 7.97
C THR A 443 -18.10 14.70 8.03
N SER A 444 -17.37 14.38 9.09
CA SER A 444 -16.47 13.20 9.20
C SER A 444 -15.33 13.18 8.17
N ALA A 445 -15.14 14.23 7.37
CA ALA A 445 -13.99 14.38 6.50
C ALA A 445 -12.78 14.90 7.27
N THR A 446 -11.60 14.46 6.89
CA THR A 446 -10.32 14.93 7.44
C THR A 446 -9.44 15.53 6.35
N ALA A 447 -8.49 16.36 6.74
CA ALA A 447 -7.45 16.85 5.85
C ALA A 447 -6.59 15.67 5.40
N ARG A 448 -6.59 15.38 4.10
CA ARG A 448 -5.78 14.29 3.55
C ARG A 448 -4.35 14.74 3.35
N CYS A 449 -4.17 15.81 2.59
CA CYS A 449 -2.88 16.46 2.42
C CYS A 449 -3.03 17.87 1.83
N ILE A 450 -1.99 18.68 2.01
CA ILE A 450 -1.71 19.90 1.27
C ILE A 450 -0.85 19.45 0.08
N PRO A 451 -1.36 19.45 -1.17
CA PRO A 451 -0.64 18.91 -2.31
C PRO A 451 0.59 19.76 -2.66
N PHE A 452 1.60 19.16 -3.29
CA PHE A 452 2.82 19.90 -3.66
C PHE A 452 2.62 20.87 -4.82
N GLU A 453 1.75 20.54 -5.78
CA GLU A 453 1.62 21.31 -7.01
C GLU A 453 0.82 22.61 -6.82
N ASP A 454 -0.35 22.54 -6.18
CA ASP A 454 -1.28 23.67 -6.02
C ASP A 454 -1.64 23.94 -4.55
N GLY A 455 -0.96 23.31 -3.60
CA GLY A 455 -1.24 23.44 -2.15
C GLY A 455 -0.96 24.83 -1.57
N ASN A 456 -0.09 25.61 -2.20
CA ASN A 456 0.20 26.99 -1.81
C ASN A 456 -0.54 27.94 -2.76
N SER A 457 -1.79 28.24 -2.47
CA SER A 457 -2.63 29.15 -3.27
C SER A 457 -3.50 30.02 -2.37
N GLU A 458 -3.76 31.25 -2.82
CA GLU A 458 -4.57 32.21 -2.06
C GLU A 458 -6.05 31.94 -2.24
N GLY A 459 -6.80 32.03 -1.15
CA GLY A 459 -8.25 31.85 -1.14
C GLY A 459 -8.87 32.25 0.18
N LYS A 460 -10.08 31.78 0.43
CA LYS A 460 -10.77 31.94 1.72
C LYS A 460 -10.96 30.58 2.37
N CYS A 461 -10.68 30.51 3.66
CA CYS A 461 -10.92 29.31 4.45
C CYS A 461 -12.37 28.85 4.30
N ILE A 462 -12.54 27.61 3.87
CA ILE A 462 -13.86 27.02 3.63
C ILE A 462 -14.75 27.06 4.90
N CYS A 463 -14.13 26.95 6.09
CA CYS A 463 -14.86 26.89 7.36
C CYS A 463 -15.19 28.30 7.92
N CYS A 464 -14.20 29.21 8.00
CA CYS A 464 -14.37 30.49 8.71
C CYS A 464 -14.36 31.72 7.79
N GLY A 465 -14.11 31.57 6.49
CA GLY A 465 -14.10 32.67 5.52
C GLY A 465 -12.88 33.61 5.60
N LYS A 466 -11.95 33.42 6.55
CA LYS A 466 -10.71 34.21 6.68
C LYS A 466 -9.78 33.94 5.49
N PRO A 467 -8.86 34.88 5.16
CA PRO A 467 -7.82 34.62 4.16
C PRO A 467 -7.08 33.31 4.45
N ALA A 468 -6.81 32.54 3.43
CA ALA A 468 -6.13 31.25 3.49
C ALA A 468 -5.07 31.18 2.40
N LYS A 469 -3.96 30.46 2.68
CA LYS A 469 -2.84 30.26 1.76
C LYS A 469 -2.61 28.78 1.44
N LYS A 470 -3.47 27.91 1.96
CA LYS A 470 -3.35 26.47 1.76
C LYS A 470 -4.62 25.92 1.10
N LEU A 471 -4.44 25.27 -0.03
CA LEU A 471 -5.44 24.40 -0.62
C LEU A 471 -5.23 22.98 -0.11
N VAL A 472 -6.29 22.34 0.34
CA VAL A 472 -6.23 21.02 1.00
C VAL A 472 -7.18 20.05 0.30
N TYR A 473 -6.74 18.81 0.14
CA TYR A 473 -7.62 17.70 -0.19
C TYR A 473 -8.31 17.18 1.07
N TRP A 474 -9.63 17.25 1.07
CA TRP A 474 -10.48 16.75 2.14
C TRP A 474 -11.21 15.50 1.69
N GLY A 475 -11.43 14.56 2.62
CA GLY A 475 -12.18 13.34 2.31
C GLY A 475 -12.44 12.48 3.52
N LYS A 476 -13.45 11.61 3.42
CA LYS A 476 -13.63 10.51 4.37
C LYS A 476 -12.55 9.46 4.10
N ALA A 477 -12.05 8.80 5.13
CA ALA A 477 -10.94 7.86 5.04
C ALA A 477 -11.21 6.53 5.73
N TYR A 478 -10.45 5.52 5.34
CA TYR A 478 -10.37 4.22 6.01
C TYR A 478 -9.49 4.26 7.26
#